data_30d4736fa3b8a8bc6b13b111186b9e1e
#
_entry.id   30d4736fa3b8a8bc6b13b111186b9e1e
#
_cell.length_a   1.000
_cell.length_b   1.000
_cell.length_c   1.000
_cell.angle_alpha   90.00
_cell.angle_beta   90.00
_cell.angle_gamma   90.00
#
_symmetry.space_group_name_H-M   'P 1'
#
loop_
_entity.id
_entity.type
_entity.pdbx_description
1 polymer ?
#
loop_
_entity_poly.entity_id
_entity_poly.type
_entity_poly.pdbx_seq_one_letter_code
_entity_poly.pdbx_strand_id
1 'polypeptide(L)'
;MIDPKDPELRIAKLLDPGTNHLITERDQSGMLAARGKIKGNEVVVFASDPTVQGGALGPDGAKVIVEAYKVAMVEQIPVIGIWHSGGARLRDGVLSLHAFGEVFQSFITASGKIPQLSLVLGPTAGGGAYGPALTDVVVLAPEGRIFVTGPDVVKSVTGENVDMAKLGGPEAHKKNSGLAHIIASSEEEAIEDIRKLASLFANQGHINVKLEDVDLSKFVPDSRKRVYEVHPLVEELLDHDESMELHADWAPNMLTAIGRLGGRTVGVIANNPKHLGGVLDAAAGEK
;
A
#
# COMPACT_ATOMS: atom_id res chain seq x y z
N MET A 1 -7.08 27.89 9.19
CA MET A 1 -6.51 27.08 8.10
C MET A 1 -6.62 25.63 8.56
N ILE A 2 -7.22 24.74 7.75
CA ILE A 2 -7.34 23.32 8.11
C ILE A 2 -5.95 22.68 7.98
N ASP A 3 -5.58 21.81 8.93
CA ASP A 3 -4.29 21.10 8.89
C ASP A 3 -4.22 20.21 7.64
N PRO A 4 -3.13 20.25 6.84
CA PRO A 4 -2.98 19.39 5.66
C PRO A 4 -3.01 17.89 5.99
N LYS A 5 -2.77 17.52 7.26
CA LYS A 5 -2.85 16.15 7.76
C LYS A 5 -4.25 15.73 8.22
N ASP A 6 -5.23 16.62 8.11
CA ASP A 6 -6.62 16.34 8.46
C ASP A 6 -7.14 15.12 7.67
N PRO A 7 -7.74 14.11 8.33
CA PRO A 7 -8.17 12.87 7.68
C PRO A 7 -9.24 13.10 6.61
N GLU A 8 -10.13 14.07 6.80
CA GLU A 8 -11.18 14.38 5.83
C GLU A 8 -10.59 14.97 4.55
N LEU A 9 -9.57 15.86 4.67
CA LEU A 9 -8.84 16.37 3.51
C LEU A 9 -8.07 15.29 2.76
N ARG A 10 -7.41 14.38 3.49
CA ARG A 10 -6.69 13.26 2.90
C ARG A 10 -7.63 12.30 2.17
N ILE A 11 -8.76 11.96 2.77
CA ILE A 11 -9.82 11.18 2.13
C ILE A 11 -10.36 11.89 0.88
N ALA A 12 -10.64 13.19 0.97
CA ALA A 12 -11.16 13.97 -0.16
C ALA A 12 -10.15 14.09 -1.31
N LYS A 13 -8.84 14.14 -1.05
CA LYS A 13 -7.80 14.11 -2.08
C LYS A 13 -7.72 12.74 -2.78
N LEU A 14 -8.00 11.66 -2.06
CA LEU A 14 -7.93 10.30 -2.59
C LEU A 14 -9.16 9.95 -3.43
N LEU A 15 -10.36 10.39 -3.04
CA LEU A 15 -11.61 10.07 -3.70
C LEU A 15 -11.90 11.00 -4.89
N ASP A 16 -12.75 10.54 -5.79
CA ASP A 16 -13.27 11.36 -6.89
C ASP A 16 -14.13 12.50 -6.32
N PRO A 17 -14.03 13.72 -6.86
CA PRO A 17 -14.75 14.88 -6.35
C PRO A 17 -16.27 14.64 -6.20
N GLY A 18 -16.81 14.98 -5.04
CA GLY A 18 -18.24 14.87 -4.75
C GLY A 18 -18.77 13.46 -4.48
N THR A 19 -17.89 12.46 -4.34
CA THR A 19 -18.29 11.07 -4.05
C THR A 19 -18.08 10.65 -2.59
N ASN A 20 -17.50 11.53 -1.77
CA ASN A 20 -17.19 11.25 -0.37
C ASN A 20 -18.47 11.19 0.49
N HIS A 21 -18.72 10.04 1.11
CA HIS A 21 -19.80 9.81 2.07
C HIS A 21 -19.24 9.20 3.34
N LEU A 22 -19.31 9.90 4.45
CA LEU A 22 -18.83 9.41 5.74
C LEU A 22 -19.60 8.15 6.17
N ILE A 23 -18.88 7.10 6.57
CA ILE A 23 -19.42 5.88 7.20
C ILE A 23 -19.60 6.12 8.69
N THR A 24 -18.66 6.87 9.29
CA THR A 24 -18.65 7.20 10.71
C THR A 24 -18.65 8.71 10.88
N GLU A 25 -19.32 9.19 11.92
CA GLU A 25 -19.23 10.60 12.30
C GLU A 25 -17.83 10.94 12.81
N ARG A 26 -17.38 12.18 12.55
CA ARG A 26 -16.12 12.67 13.10
C ARG A 26 -16.24 12.88 14.60
N ASP A 27 -15.40 12.23 15.36
CA ASP A 27 -15.35 12.29 16.83
C ASP A 27 -13.92 12.50 17.35
N GLN A 28 -13.68 12.22 18.63
CA GLN A 28 -12.38 12.30 19.29
C GLN A 28 -11.57 11.00 19.20
N SER A 29 -12.01 10.02 18.40
CA SER A 29 -11.33 8.73 18.25
C SER A 29 -9.97 8.85 17.57
N GLY A 30 -9.77 9.88 16.74
CA GLY A 30 -8.59 10.05 15.91
C GLY A 30 -8.61 9.20 14.63
N MET A 31 -9.80 8.70 14.26
CA MET A 31 -10.02 7.94 13.03
C MET A 31 -11.27 8.44 12.31
N LEU A 32 -11.28 8.34 10.99
CA LEU A 32 -12.41 8.67 10.14
C LEU A 32 -12.55 7.61 9.04
N ALA A 33 -13.77 7.24 8.68
CA ALA A 33 -14.04 6.34 7.57
C ALA A 33 -15.09 6.92 6.63
N ALA A 34 -14.87 6.68 5.34
CA ALA A 34 -15.76 7.13 4.27
C ALA A 34 -15.87 6.07 3.17
N ARG A 35 -16.99 6.11 2.47
CA ARG A 35 -17.20 5.44 1.19
C ARG A 35 -17.13 6.49 0.08
N GLY A 36 -16.63 6.10 -1.08
CA GLY A 36 -16.58 6.97 -2.24
C GLY A 36 -16.12 6.24 -3.48
N LYS A 37 -15.69 7.00 -4.50
CA LYS A 37 -15.21 6.43 -5.76
C LYS A 37 -13.76 6.80 -6.04
N ILE A 38 -13.07 5.92 -6.73
CA ILE A 38 -11.77 6.18 -7.35
C ILE A 38 -11.84 5.75 -8.82
N LYS A 39 -11.63 6.71 -9.73
CA LYS A 39 -11.77 6.47 -11.18
C LYS A 39 -13.12 5.77 -11.52
N GLY A 40 -14.19 6.22 -10.82
CA GLY A 40 -15.55 5.69 -10.97
C GLY A 40 -15.87 4.39 -10.21
N ASN A 41 -14.89 3.72 -9.61
CA ASN A 41 -15.08 2.46 -8.89
C ASN A 41 -15.31 2.71 -7.39
N GLU A 42 -16.27 2.02 -6.79
CA GLU A 42 -16.57 2.12 -5.37
C GLU A 42 -15.42 1.59 -4.50
N VAL A 43 -15.11 2.33 -3.43
CA VAL A 43 -14.09 1.96 -2.43
C VAL A 43 -14.52 2.40 -1.04
N VAL A 44 -13.95 1.78 -0.01
CA VAL A 44 -13.98 2.27 1.36
C VAL A 44 -12.60 2.78 1.74
N VAL A 45 -12.56 3.92 2.45
CA VAL A 45 -11.31 4.52 2.92
C VAL A 45 -11.44 4.78 4.42
N PHE A 46 -10.41 4.48 5.19
CA PHE A 46 -10.25 5.00 6.56
C PHE A 46 -8.93 5.75 6.68
N ALA A 47 -8.89 6.75 7.56
CA ALA A 47 -7.71 7.58 7.76
C ALA A 47 -7.50 7.89 9.24
N SER A 48 -6.24 7.84 9.68
CA SER A 48 -5.84 8.31 11.00
C SER A 48 -5.64 9.82 11.03
N ASP A 49 -6.02 10.44 12.14
CA ASP A 49 -5.80 11.86 12.44
C ASP A 49 -4.58 12.03 13.34
N PRO A 50 -3.40 12.40 12.81
CA PRO A 50 -2.21 12.58 13.63
C PRO A 50 -2.29 13.78 14.56
N THR A 51 -3.25 14.67 14.40
CA THR A 51 -3.48 15.82 15.31
C THR A 51 -4.11 15.36 16.61
N VAL A 52 -4.76 14.19 16.62
CA VAL A 52 -5.35 13.56 17.80
C VAL A 52 -4.35 12.52 18.36
N GLN A 53 -3.63 12.89 19.41
CA GLN A 53 -2.66 12.03 20.11
C GLN A 53 -1.63 11.32 19.18
N GLY A 54 -1.16 12.04 18.14
CA GLY A 54 -0.21 11.50 17.18
C GLY A 54 -0.78 10.35 16.34
N GLY A 55 -2.10 10.26 16.17
CA GLY A 55 -2.77 9.16 15.46
C GLY A 55 -2.77 7.84 16.24
N ALA A 56 -2.55 7.88 17.56
CA ALA A 56 -2.56 6.67 18.38
C ALA A 56 -3.97 6.05 18.43
N LEU A 57 -4.04 4.74 18.17
CA LEU A 57 -5.28 3.99 18.10
C LEU A 57 -5.72 3.50 19.49
N GLY A 58 -6.94 3.87 19.88
CA GLY A 58 -7.67 3.35 21.04
C GLY A 58 -8.93 2.61 20.61
N PRO A 59 -9.75 2.16 21.59
CA PRO A 59 -10.94 1.35 21.31
C PRO A 59 -11.94 1.98 20.33
N ASP A 60 -12.18 3.29 20.44
CA ASP A 60 -13.15 3.96 19.57
C ASP A 60 -12.63 4.11 18.13
N GLY A 61 -11.34 4.42 17.96
CA GLY A 61 -10.73 4.45 16.64
C GLY A 61 -10.69 3.07 15.97
N ALA A 62 -10.50 2.01 16.74
CA ALA A 62 -10.57 0.64 16.23
C ALA A 62 -11.97 0.29 15.69
N LYS A 63 -13.04 0.72 16.37
CA LYS A 63 -14.42 0.54 15.88
C LYS A 63 -14.63 1.16 14.50
N VAL A 64 -14.02 2.34 14.24
CA VAL A 64 -14.09 3.01 12.94
C VAL A 64 -13.46 2.14 11.84
N ILE A 65 -12.27 1.57 12.09
CA ILE A 65 -11.60 0.67 11.13
C ILE A 65 -12.44 -0.60 10.92
N VAL A 66 -12.91 -1.23 12.00
CA VAL A 66 -13.74 -2.43 11.93
C VAL A 66 -15.02 -2.18 11.12
N GLU A 67 -15.65 -1.02 11.30
CA GLU A 67 -16.86 -0.65 10.54
C GLU A 67 -16.55 -0.43 9.06
N ALA A 68 -15.43 0.24 8.74
CA ALA A 68 -14.95 0.38 7.36
C ALA A 68 -14.78 -0.99 6.68
N TYR A 69 -14.14 -1.95 7.36
CA TYR A 69 -13.97 -3.32 6.85
C TYR A 69 -15.29 -4.06 6.69
N LYS A 70 -16.25 -3.90 7.61
CA LYS A 70 -17.58 -4.50 7.47
C LYS A 70 -18.30 -4.01 6.23
N VAL A 71 -18.31 -2.69 5.98
CA VAL A 71 -18.91 -2.12 4.78
C VAL A 71 -18.23 -2.65 3.53
N ALA A 72 -16.90 -2.62 3.46
CA ALA A 72 -16.12 -3.10 2.32
C ALA A 72 -16.39 -4.60 2.05
N MET A 73 -16.45 -5.42 3.10
CA MET A 73 -16.73 -6.86 2.99
C MET A 73 -18.16 -7.16 2.52
N VAL A 74 -19.15 -6.41 2.99
CA VAL A 74 -20.54 -6.58 2.54
C VAL A 74 -20.71 -6.20 1.09
N GLU A 75 -20.09 -5.11 0.67
CA GLU A 75 -20.17 -4.60 -0.70
C GLU A 75 -19.18 -5.26 -1.66
N GLN A 76 -18.23 -6.05 -1.16
CA GLN A 76 -17.18 -6.71 -1.95
C GLN A 76 -16.34 -5.71 -2.77
N ILE A 77 -15.94 -4.61 -2.12
CA ILE A 77 -15.16 -3.52 -2.72
C ILE A 77 -13.83 -3.33 -1.98
N PRO A 78 -12.81 -2.70 -2.62
CA PRO A 78 -11.52 -2.45 -1.98
C PRO A 78 -11.63 -1.59 -0.72
N VAL A 79 -10.79 -1.87 0.26
CA VAL A 79 -10.58 -1.03 1.44
C VAL A 79 -9.18 -0.42 1.41
N ILE A 80 -9.09 0.88 1.73
CA ILE A 80 -7.84 1.64 1.70
C ILE A 80 -7.62 2.28 3.07
N GLY A 81 -6.47 1.99 3.69
CA GLY A 81 -6.04 2.65 4.93
C GLY A 81 -5.06 3.78 4.65
N ILE A 82 -5.35 4.99 5.12
CA ILE A 82 -4.38 6.11 5.13
C ILE A 82 -3.76 6.19 6.53
N TRP A 83 -2.47 5.87 6.61
CA TRP A 83 -1.77 5.67 7.86
C TRP A 83 -0.85 6.84 8.25
N HIS A 84 -1.01 7.30 9.50
CA HIS A 84 -0.10 8.19 10.20
C HIS A 84 -0.36 7.98 11.70
N SER A 85 0.27 7.00 12.34
CA SER A 85 -0.13 6.49 13.65
C SER A 85 1.04 6.28 14.60
N GLY A 86 0.94 6.82 15.80
CA GLY A 86 1.86 6.53 16.90
C GLY A 86 1.72 5.14 17.53
N GLY A 87 0.86 4.28 16.99
CA GLY A 87 0.62 2.94 17.52
C GLY A 87 -0.53 2.87 18.52
N ALA A 88 -0.40 2.02 19.53
CA ALA A 88 -1.44 1.85 20.56
C ALA A 88 -1.52 3.07 21.48
N ARG A 89 -2.73 3.47 21.85
CA ARG A 89 -2.98 4.51 22.84
C ARG A 89 -2.66 3.98 24.24
N LEU A 90 -1.43 4.21 24.70
CA LEU A 90 -0.86 3.58 25.90
C LEU A 90 -1.68 3.84 27.17
N ARG A 91 -2.33 5.00 27.31
CA ARG A 91 -3.17 5.32 28.46
C ARG A 91 -4.40 4.42 28.63
N ASP A 92 -4.86 3.79 27.54
CA ASP A 92 -6.01 2.90 27.54
C ASP A 92 -5.61 1.45 27.91
N GLY A 93 -4.31 1.19 28.11
CA GLY A 93 -3.77 -0.07 28.60
C GLY A 93 -4.20 -1.28 27.76
N VAL A 94 -4.69 -2.32 28.40
CA VAL A 94 -5.11 -3.57 27.76
C VAL A 94 -6.27 -3.40 26.79
N LEU A 95 -7.08 -2.35 26.95
CA LEU A 95 -8.18 -2.07 26.03
C LEU A 95 -7.67 -1.68 24.63
N SER A 96 -6.54 -0.96 24.54
CA SER A 96 -5.89 -0.71 23.23
C SER A 96 -5.35 -2.00 22.60
N LEU A 97 -4.83 -2.95 23.36
CA LEU A 97 -4.40 -4.25 22.83
C LEU A 97 -5.57 -5.05 22.28
N HIS A 98 -6.68 -5.09 23.03
CA HIS A 98 -7.93 -5.72 22.53
C HIS A 98 -8.41 -5.07 21.24
N ALA A 99 -8.41 -3.73 21.18
CA ALA A 99 -8.80 -2.96 20.02
C ALA A 99 -7.96 -3.31 18.76
N PHE A 100 -6.63 -3.43 18.90
CA PHE A 100 -5.78 -3.90 17.82
C PHE A 100 -6.10 -5.34 17.41
N GLY A 101 -6.46 -6.21 18.35
CA GLY A 101 -6.91 -7.58 18.06
C GLY A 101 -8.15 -7.61 17.15
N GLU A 102 -9.14 -6.74 17.39
CA GLU A 102 -10.34 -6.60 16.55
C GLU A 102 -10.00 -6.08 15.14
N VAL A 103 -9.08 -5.10 15.05
CA VAL A 103 -8.60 -4.57 13.77
C VAL A 103 -7.86 -5.66 12.98
N PHE A 104 -6.94 -6.41 13.59
CA PHE A 104 -6.23 -7.50 12.94
C PHE A 104 -7.17 -8.62 12.50
N GLN A 105 -8.19 -8.94 13.32
CA GLN A 105 -9.22 -9.90 12.93
C GLN A 105 -9.97 -9.45 11.65
N SER A 106 -10.21 -8.15 11.49
CA SER A 106 -10.85 -7.59 10.29
C SER A 106 -9.95 -7.77 9.06
N PHE A 107 -8.66 -7.48 9.16
CA PHE A 107 -7.68 -7.68 8.08
C PHE A 107 -7.60 -9.15 7.65
N ILE A 108 -7.46 -10.06 8.62
CA ILE A 108 -7.39 -11.51 8.37
C ILE A 108 -8.69 -12.01 7.72
N THR A 109 -9.84 -11.53 8.18
CA THR A 109 -11.14 -11.93 7.64
C THR A 109 -11.32 -11.45 6.20
N ALA A 110 -10.79 -10.29 5.85
CA ALA A 110 -10.85 -9.69 4.51
C ALA A 110 -9.80 -10.26 3.54
N SER A 111 -8.71 -10.82 4.05
CA SER A 111 -7.61 -11.35 3.24
C SER A 111 -8.09 -12.39 2.22
N GLY A 112 -7.72 -12.20 0.96
CA GLY A 112 -8.13 -13.04 -0.16
C GLY A 112 -9.59 -12.89 -0.59
N LYS A 113 -10.37 -11.97 0.01
CA LYS A 113 -11.78 -11.74 -0.33
C LYS A 113 -12.03 -10.39 -0.97
N ILE A 114 -11.39 -9.35 -0.44
CA ILE A 114 -11.41 -8.00 -1.00
C ILE A 114 -10.00 -7.44 -1.03
N PRO A 115 -9.67 -6.54 -1.98
CA PRO A 115 -8.37 -5.85 -1.99
C PRO A 115 -8.20 -4.95 -0.78
N GLN A 116 -7.05 -5.04 -0.12
CA GLN A 116 -6.66 -4.25 1.04
C GLN A 116 -5.41 -3.43 0.69
N LEU A 117 -5.54 -2.11 0.62
CA LEU A 117 -4.44 -1.22 0.23
C LEU A 117 -4.05 -0.30 1.40
N SER A 118 -2.76 -0.03 1.53
CA SER A 118 -2.24 0.88 2.55
C SER A 118 -1.45 2.02 1.93
N LEU A 119 -1.85 3.26 2.26
CA LEU A 119 -1.17 4.49 1.94
C LEU A 119 -0.52 5.06 3.21
N VAL A 120 0.80 5.05 3.29
CA VAL A 120 1.53 5.48 4.49
C VAL A 120 2.12 6.86 4.27
N LEU A 121 1.50 7.88 4.87
CA LEU A 121 1.83 9.30 4.68
C LEU A 121 2.67 9.90 5.82
N GLY A 122 2.93 9.14 6.86
CA GLY A 122 3.72 9.60 8.00
C GLY A 122 4.22 8.44 8.87
N PRO A 123 4.84 8.73 10.02
CA PRO A 123 5.26 7.70 10.95
C PRO A 123 4.10 6.79 11.35
N THR A 124 4.33 5.47 11.25
CA THR A 124 3.36 4.43 11.58
C THR A 124 4.10 3.39 12.41
N ALA A 125 3.88 3.46 13.73
CA ALA A 125 4.73 2.82 14.74
C ALA A 125 3.99 1.76 15.56
N GLY A 126 4.71 0.86 16.17
CA GLY A 126 4.19 -0.13 17.11
C GLY A 126 3.08 -0.98 16.50
N GLY A 127 1.95 -1.09 17.19
CA GLY A 127 0.77 -1.79 16.68
C GLY A 127 0.26 -1.25 15.33
N GLY A 128 0.41 0.06 15.08
CA GLY A 128 0.06 0.68 13.80
C GLY A 128 0.88 0.17 12.62
N ALA A 129 2.13 -0.25 12.84
CA ALA A 129 2.99 -0.80 11.79
C ALA A 129 2.47 -2.14 11.22
N TYR A 130 1.76 -2.91 12.03
CA TYR A 130 1.15 -4.16 11.58
C TYR A 130 -0.02 -3.92 10.61
N GLY A 131 -0.69 -2.75 10.70
CA GLY A 131 -1.77 -2.41 9.78
C GLY A 131 -1.34 -2.55 8.32
N PRO A 132 -0.40 -1.70 7.84
CA PRO A 132 0.11 -1.83 6.47
C PRO A 132 0.70 -3.21 6.17
N ALA A 133 1.44 -3.81 7.11
CA ALA A 133 2.11 -5.09 6.91
C ALA A 133 1.15 -6.28 6.68
N LEU A 134 -0.11 -6.16 7.09
CA LEU A 134 -1.14 -7.19 6.93
C LEU A 134 -2.05 -6.96 5.71
N THR A 135 -1.83 -5.89 4.94
CA THR A 135 -2.59 -5.57 3.72
C THR A 135 -1.88 -6.06 2.46
N ASP A 136 -2.59 -6.10 1.33
CA ASP A 136 -2.08 -6.70 0.09
C ASP A 136 -1.02 -5.83 -0.59
N VAL A 137 -1.18 -4.51 -0.60
CA VAL A 137 -0.22 -3.58 -1.22
C VAL A 137 0.00 -2.35 -0.35
N VAL A 138 1.26 -1.98 -0.16
CA VAL A 138 1.70 -0.83 0.62
C VAL A 138 2.37 0.19 -0.29
N VAL A 139 1.83 1.41 -0.33
CA VAL A 139 2.47 2.59 -0.95
C VAL A 139 3.01 3.49 0.16
N LEU A 140 4.29 3.79 0.09
CA LEU A 140 5.01 4.58 1.08
C LEU A 140 5.41 5.94 0.51
N ALA A 141 4.86 7.02 1.08
CA ALA A 141 5.24 8.39 0.73
C ALA A 141 6.61 8.76 1.32
N PRO A 142 7.27 9.85 0.88
CA PRO A 142 8.60 10.25 1.35
C PRO A 142 8.70 10.43 2.88
N GLU A 143 7.63 10.89 3.52
CA GLU A 143 7.54 11.06 4.97
C GLU A 143 6.98 9.81 5.69
N GLY A 144 6.58 8.79 4.94
CA GLY A 144 6.11 7.52 5.48
C GLY A 144 7.24 6.78 6.21
N ARG A 145 6.92 6.20 7.36
CA ARG A 145 7.85 5.39 8.17
C ARG A 145 7.06 4.24 8.78
N ILE A 146 7.57 3.03 8.63
CA ILE A 146 6.94 1.84 9.22
C ILE A 146 7.97 1.13 10.10
N PHE A 147 7.74 1.07 11.41
CA PHE A 147 8.61 0.38 12.35
C PHE A 147 7.84 -0.08 13.58
N VAL A 148 8.15 -1.28 14.07
CA VAL A 148 7.49 -1.85 15.26
C VAL A 148 7.97 -1.17 16.55
N THR A 149 9.26 -0.87 16.62
CA THR A 149 9.89 -0.32 17.82
C THR A 149 10.53 1.03 17.51
N GLY A 150 10.17 2.07 18.27
CA GLY A 150 10.70 3.42 18.08
C GLY A 150 12.18 3.59 18.44
N PRO A 151 12.83 4.66 17.91
CA PRO A 151 14.26 4.93 18.11
C PRO A 151 14.72 4.93 19.58
N ASP A 152 13.92 5.52 20.47
CA ASP A 152 14.26 5.61 21.91
C ASP A 152 14.33 4.24 22.59
N VAL A 153 13.42 3.33 22.22
CA VAL A 153 13.42 1.96 22.73
C VAL A 153 14.58 1.17 22.14
N VAL A 154 14.87 1.30 20.84
CA VAL A 154 16.05 0.69 20.22
C VAL A 154 17.32 1.13 20.98
N LYS A 155 17.49 2.45 21.16
CA LYS A 155 18.64 3.00 21.90
C LYS A 155 18.74 2.46 23.34
N SER A 156 17.63 2.34 24.04
CA SER A 156 17.63 1.86 25.43
C SER A 156 17.99 0.39 25.57
N VAL A 157 17.64 -0.44 24.56
CA VAL A 157 17.85 -1.89 24.60
C VAL A 157 19.17 -2.32 23.96
N THR A 158 19.51 -1.72 22.80
CA THR A 158 20.69 -2.12 22.00
C THR A 158 21.88 -1.15 22.13
N GLY A 159 21.64 0.06 22.65
CA GLY A 159 22.62 1.15 22.64
C GLY A 159 22.78 1.85 21.27
N GLU A 160 22.12 1.39 20.23
CA GLU A 160 22.19 1.96 18.89
C GLU A 160 21.46 3.30 18.81
N ASN A 161 22.10 4.28 18.17
CA ASN A 161 21.47 5.57 17.90
C ASN A 161 20.98 5.62 16.46
N VAL A 162 19.70 5.30 16.26
CA VAL A 162 19.05 5.30 14.95
C VAL A 162 17.92 6.34 14.92
N ASP A 163 17.68 6.96 13.76
CA ASP A 163 16.52 7.81 13.53
C ASP A 163 15.37 7.02 12.86
N MET A 164 14.17 7.62 12.81
CA MET A 164 13.00 6.98 12.21
C MET A 164 13.18 6.65 10.73
N ALA A 165 13.96 7.46 9.99
CA ALA A 165 14.18 7.25 8.56
C ALA A 165 15.06 6.01 8.31
N LYS A 166 16.11 5.83 9.11
CA LYS A 166 16.96 4.63 9.05
C LYS A 166 16.23 3.38 9.53
N LEU A 167 15.36 3.55 10.53
CA LEU A 167 14.66 2.42 11.15
C LEU A 167 13.55 1.85 10.26
N GLY A 168 12.78 2.70 9.60
CA GLY A 168 11.63 2.26 8.81
C GLY A 168 11.20 3.26 7.74
N GLY A 169 12.12 4.03 7.19
CA GLY A 169 11.86 4.93 6.06
C GLY A 169 11.94 4.23 4.71
N PRO A 170 11.70 4.96 3.61
CA PRO A 170 11.71 4.44 2.25
C PRO A 170 12.97 3.62 1.92
N GLU A 171 14.16 4.14 2.24
CA GLU A 171 15.43 3.45 1.95
C GLU A 171 15.60 2.14 2.75
N ALA A 172 15.05 2.05 3.97
CA ALA A 172 15.10 0.83 4.76
C ALA A 172 14.23 -0.28 4.12
N HIS A 173 13.03 0.07 3.67
CA HIS A 173 12.11 -0.88 3.04
C HIS A 173 12.55 -1.25 1.63
N LYS A 174 13.10 -0.30 0.87
CA LYS A 174 13.65 -0.50 -0.47
C LYS A 174 14.78 -1.53 -0.51
N LYS A 175 15.65 -1.52 0.51
CA LYS A 175 16.89 -2.32 0.50
C LYS A 175 16.84 -3.58 1.36
N ASN A 176 16.05 -3.57 2.45
CA ASN A 176 16.21 -4.57 3.50
C ASN A 176 14.97 -5.43 3.76
N SER A 177 13.75 -4.91 3.57
CA SER A 177 12.57 -5.65 4.01
C SER A 177 11.55 -5.95 2.91
N GLY A 178 11.56 -5.20 1.79
CA GLY A 178 10.55 -5.34 0.76
C GLY A 178 9.11 -5.07 1.22
N LEU A 179 8.90 -4.51 2.43
CA LEU A 179 7.56 -4.29 2.98
C LEU A 179 6.74 -3.26 2.17
N ALA A 180 7.40 -2.21 1.70
CA ALA A 180 6.77 -1.22 0.83
C ALA A 180 6.84 -1.69 -0.62
N HIS A 181 5.68 -1.92 -1.24
CA HIS A 181 5.57 -2.36 -2.63
C HIS A 181 5.88 -1.24 -3.62
N ILE A 182 5.47 -0.01 -3.28
CA ILE A 182 5.74 1.20 -4.06
C ILE A 182 6.27 2.27 -3.12
N ILE A 183 7.34 2.95 -3.55
CA ILE A 183 7.93 4.08 -2.84
C ILE A 183 7.80 5.30 -3.73
N ALA A 184 6.91 6.20 -3.35
CA ALA A 184 6.63 7.41 -4.10
C ALA A 184 7.62 8.53 -3.79
N SER A 185 7.83 9.44 -4.73
CA SER A 185 8.69 10.61 -4.60
C SER A 185 7.99 11.82 -3.97
N SER A 186 6.66 11.82 -3.92
CA SER A 186 5.83 12.85 -3.28
C SER A 186 4.54 12.25 -2.67
N GLU A 187 3.83 13.04 -1.81
CA GLU A 187 2.52 12.65 -1.28
C GLU A 187 1.49 12.55 -2.42
N GLU A 188 1.57 13.44 -3.40
CA GLU A 188 0.68 13.47 -4.56
C GLU A 188 0.85 12.22 -5.43
N GLU A 189 2.09 11.81 -5.69
CA GLU A 189 2.40 10.59 -6.42
C GLU A 189 1.87 9.37 -5.66
N ALA A 190 2.10 9.27 -4.35
CA ALA A 190 1.60 8.19 -3.53
C ALA A 190 0.06 8.06 -3.57
N ILE A 191 -0.65 9.19 -3.60
CA ILE A 191 -2.11 9.22 -3.76
C ILE A 191 -2.51 8.70 -5.13
N GLU A 192 -1.84 9.13 -6.22
CA GLU A 192 -2.18 8.66 -7.57
C GLU A 192 -1.84 7.18 -7.75
N ASP A 193 -0.76 6.69 -7.17
CA ASP A 193 -0.41 5.26 -7.15
C ASP A 193 -1.50 4.41 -6.50
N ILE A 194 -2.01 4.82 -5.33
CA ILE A 194 -3.14 4.14 -4.69
C ILE A 194 -4.39 4.22 -5.54
N ARG A 195 -4.67 5.36 -6.18
CA ARG A 195 -5.82 5.51 -7.07
C ARG A 195 -5.74 4.57 -8.27
N LYS A 196 -4.56 4.41 -8.84
CA LYS A 196 -4.30 3.48 -9.95
C LYS A 196 -4.47 2.03 -9.50
N LEU A 197 -3.84 1.63 -8.39
CA LEU A 197 -3.99 0.29 -7.81
C LEU A 197 -5.46 -0.03 -7.48
N ALA A 198 -6.15 0.86 -6.81
CA ALA A 198 -7.56 0.66 -6.45
C ALA A 198 -8.43 0.44 -7.71
N SER A 199 -8.18 1.18 -8.78
CA SER A 199 -8.89 1.00 -10.06
C SER A 199 -8.59 -0.36 -10.70
N LEU A 200 -7.33 -0.80 -10.70
CA LEU A 200 -6.92 -2.10 -11.25
C LEU A 200 -7.56 -3.27 -10.50
N PHE A 201 -7.68 -3.17 -9.17
CA PHE A 201 -8.26 -4.22 -8.34
C PHE A 201 -9.79 -4.19 -8.31
N ALA A 202 -10.41 -3.00 -8.25
CA ALA A 202 -11.86 -2.87 -8.17
C ALA A 202 -12.56 -3.28 -9.47
N ASN A 203 -11.92 -3.03 -10.62
CA ASN A 203 -12.45 -3.38 -11.92
C ASN A 203 -11.41 -4.17 -12.71
N GLN A 204 -11.53 -5.48 -12.69
CA GLN A 204 -10.61 -6.37 -13.39
C GLN A 204 -10.76 -6.33 -14.92
N GLY A 205 -11.80 -5.68 -15.45
CA GLY A 205 -12.04 -5.56 -16.89
C GLY A 205 -12.27 -6.90 -17.60
N HIS A 206 -12.33 -6.83 -18.92
CA HIS A 206 -12.50 -7.99 -19.80
C HIS A 206 -11.52 -7.93 -20.96
N ILE A 207 -11.04 -9.07 -21.42
CA ILE A 207 -10.14 -9.13 -22.57
C ILE A 207 -10.86 -8.63 -23.82
N ASN A 208 -10.25 -7.66 -24.50
CA ASN A 208 -10.68 -7.24 -25.83
C ASN A 208 -10.19 -8.24 -26.88
N VAL A 209 -11.09 -9.02 -27.45
CA VAL A 209 -10.76 -10.05 -28.46
C VAL A 209 -10.28 -9.50 -29.82
N LYS A 210 -10.26 -8.18 -30.00
CA LYS A 210 -9.77 -7.52 -31.22
C LYS A 210 -8.35 -6.99 -31.08
N LEU A 211 -7.59 -7.47 -30.10
CA LEU A 211 -6.19 -7.11 -29.93
C LEU A 211 -5.37 -7.60 -31.12
N GLU A 212 -4.43 -6.76 -31.56
CA GLU A 212 -3.41 -7.15 -32.52
C GLU A 212 -2.26 -7.89 -31.81
N ASP A 213 -1.65 -8.83 -32.51
CA ASP A 213 -0.46 -9.52 -32.02
C ASP A 213 0.71 -8.53 -31.93
N VAL A 214 1.42 -8.56 -30.83
CA VAL A 214 2.61 -7.73 -30.59
C VAL A 214 3.86 -8.56 -30.82
N ASP A 215 4.77 -8.06 -31.65
CA ASP A 215 6.09 -8.69 -31.85
C ASP A 215 7.04 -8.29 -30.72
N LEU A 216 7.23 -9.21 -29.77
CA LEU A 216 8.15 -9.05 -28.65
C LEU A 216 9.60 -9.49 -28.96
N SER A 217 9.85 -10.07 -30.15
CA SER A 217 11.19 -10.56 -30.52
C SER A 217 12.25 -9.46 -30.56
N LYS A 218 11.83 -8.22 -30.86
CA LYS A 218 12.71 -7.02 -30.87
C LYS A 218 13.38 -6.70 -29.52
N PHE A 219 12.84 -7.20 -28.41
CA PHE A 219 13.39 -6.99 -27.07
C PHE A 219 14.33 -8.10 -26.61
N VAL A 220 14.38 -9.21 -27.34
CA VAL A 220 15.19 -10.37 -26.99
C VAL A 220 16.38 -10.45 -27.94
N PRO A 221 17.62 -10.54 -27.43
CA PRO A 221 18.80 -10.62 -28.31
C PRO A 221 18.86 -11.94 -29.06
N ASP A 222 19.37 -11.93 -30.31
CA ASP A 222 19.56 -13.13 -31.13
C ASP A 222 20.48 -14.16 -30.47
N SER A 223 21.45 -13.69 -29.70
CA SER A 223 22.43 -14.56 -29.02
C SER A 223 21.96 -14.94 -27.64
N ARG A 224 21.79 -16.23 -27.37
CA ARG A 224 21.45 -16.80 -26.05
C ARG A 224 22.48 -16.50 -24.94
N LYS A 225 23.65 -15.96 -25.29
CA LYS A 225 24.71 -15.57 -24.34
C LYS A 225 24.59 -14.10 -23.90
N ARG A 226 23.73 -13.31 -24.51
CA ARG A 226 23.55 -11.91 -24.19
C ARG A 226 22.40 -11.76 -23.19
N VAL A 227 22.69 -11.06 -22.12
CA VAL A 227 21.63 -10.61 -21.17
C VAL A 227 20.88 -9.44 -21.76
N TYR A 228 19.63 -9.28 -21.36
CA TYR A 228 18.74 -8.18 -21.77
C TYR A 228 17.96 -7.64 -20.57
N GLU A 229 17.42 -6.45 -20.74
CA GLU A 229 16.52 -5.82 -19.77
C GLU A 229 15.07 -6.26 -20.07
N VAL A 230 14.35 -6.73 -19.05
CA VAL A 230 13.00 -7.27 -19.24
C VAL A 230 11.92 -6.20 -19.21
N HIS A 231 12.18 -5.02 -18.60
CA HIS A 231 11.19 -3.95 -18.46
C HIS A 231 10.55 -3.53 -19.80
N PRO A 232 11.32 -3.23 -20.89
CA PRO A 232 10.71 -2.82 -22.15
C PRO A 232 9.80 -3.89 -22.77
N LEU A 233 10.08 -5.18 -22.51
CA LEU A 233 9.25 -6.28 -22.96
C LEU A 233 7.92 -6.30 -22.22
N VAL A 234 7.94 -6.11 -20.90
CA VAL A 234 6.73 -6.07 -20.07
C VAL A 234 5.91 -4.81 -20.36
N GLU A 235 6.56 -3.67 -20.55
CA GLU A 235 5.90 -2.42 -20.93
C GLU A 235 5.18 -2.53 -22.28
N GLU A 236 5.78 -3.17 -23.28
CA GLU A 236 5.16 -3.39 -24.59
C GLU A 236 4.02 -4.41 -24.53
N LEU A 237 4.12 -5.39 -23.60
CA LEU A 237 3.09 -6.41 -23.43
C LEU A 237 1.81 -5.85 -22.79
N LEU A 238 1.95 -4.92 -21.86
CA LEU A 238 0.83 -4.34 -21.12
C LEU A 238 0.26 -3.11 -21.82
N ASP A 239 -1.00 -2.85 -21.58
CA ASP A 239 -1.67 -1.66 -22.10
C ASP A 239 -0.95 -0.39 -21.58
N HIS A 240 -0.71 0.58 -22.45
CA HIS A 240 0.00 1.81 -22.10
C HIS A 240 -0.65 2.53 -20.92
N ASP A 241 0.18 3.05 -20.02
CA ASP A 241 -0.19 3.79 -18.81
C ASP A 241 -1.05 3.02 -17.80
N GLU A 242 -1.30 1.74 -18.04
CA GLU A 242 -2.14 0.86 -17.20
C GLU A 242 -1.33 -0.15 -16.38
N SER A 243 0.00 0.02 -16.27
CA SER A 243 0.87 -0.88 -15.52
C SER A 243 1.58 -0.20 -14.36
N MET A 244 1.90 -0.96 -13.32
CA MET A 244 2.67 -0.53 -12.15
C MET A 244 3.61 -1.65 -11.74
N GLU A 245 4.91 -1.36 -11.63
CA GLU A 245 5.88 -2.27 -11.05
C GLU A 245 5.80 -2.23 -9.52
N LEU A 246 5.82 -3.39 -8.89
CA LEU A 246 5.89 -3.55 -7.44
C LEU A 246 7.32 -3.93 -7.05
N HIS A 247 7.82 -3.37 -5.95
CA HIS A 247 9.18 -3.63 -5.45
C HIS A 247 10.29 -3.37 -6.48
N ALA A 248 10.20 -2.30 -7.28
CA ALA A 248 11.13 -2.01 -8.37
C ALA A 248 12.61 -2.07 -7.94
N ASP A 249 12.92 -1.60 -6.73
CA ASP A 249 14.28 -1.53 -6.21
C ASP A 249 14.69 -2.71 -5.32
N TRP A 250 13.77 -3.64 -4.99
CA TRP A 250 14.05 -4.81 -4.19
C TRP A 250 14.07 -6.06 -5.05
N ALA A 251 15.13 -6.88 -4.92
CA ALA A 251 15.35 -8.07 -5.75
C ALA A 251 15.18 -7.80 -7.27
N PRO A 252 16.01 -6.92 -7.88
CA PRO A 252 15.83 -6.48 -9.28
C PRO A 252 16.08 -7.58 -10.32
N ASN A 253 16.55 -8.74 -9.90
CA ASN A 253 16.65 -9.96 -10.72
C ASN A 253 15.29 -10.61 -11.02
N MET A 254 14.22 -10.15 -10.36
CA MET A 254 12.84 -10.50 -10.63
C MET A 254 12.00 -9.20 -10.77
N LEU A 255 11.25 -9.09 -11.86
CA LEU A 255 10.24 -8.04 -12.03
C LEU A 255 8.88 -8.59 -11.60
N THR A 256 8.16 -7.82 -10.78
CA THR A 256 6.76 -8.06 -10.45
C THR A 256 5.95 -6.82 -10.79
N ALA A 257 4.88 -6.98 -11.55
CA ALA A 257 4.02 -5.86 -11.95
C ALA A 257 2.56 -6.26 -11.95
N ILE A 258 1.69 -5.27 -11.84
CA ILE A 258 0.26 -5.38 -12.08
C ILE A 258 -0.12 -4.38 -13.16
N GLY A 259 -0.97 -4.77 -14.09
CA GLY A 259 -1.38 -3.89 -15.18
C GLY A 259 -2.55 -4.47 -15.96
N ARG A 260 -2.87 -3.84 -17.10
CA ARG A 260 -3.88 -4.38 -18.00
C ARG A 260 -3.22 -5.02 -19.21
N LEU A 261 -3.77 -6.12 -19.65
CA LEU A 261 -3.46 -6.77 -20.92
C LEU A 261 -4.77 -6.89 -21.70
N GLY A 262 -4.88 -6.08 -22.73
CA GLY A 262 -6.07 -6.02 -23.54
C GLY A 262 -7.33 -5.63 -22.76
N GLY A 263 -7.23 -4.72 -21.81
CA GLY A 263 -8.30 -4.24 -20.96
C GLY A 263 -8.53 -5.06 -19.69
N ARG A 264 -7.93 -6.27 -19.54
CA ARG A 264 -8.08 -7.10 -18.35
C ARG A 264 -6.88 -6.94 -17.42
N THR A 265 -7.12 -6.76 -16.13
CA THR A 265 -6.07 -6.74 -15.09
C THR A 265 -5.37 -8.09 -14.99
N VAL A 266 -4.04 -8.05 -15.05
CA VAL A 266 -3.14 -9.20 -14.93
C VAL A 266 -1.97 -8.88 -14.00
N GLY A 267 -1.43 -9.90 -13.34
CA GLY A 267 -0.14 -9.83 -12.68
C GLY A 267 0.96 -10.37 -13.62
N VAL A 268 2.13 -9.75 -13.59
CA VAL A 268 3.30 -10.18 -14.35
C VAL A 268 4.42 -10.52 -13.38
N ILE A 269 5.03 -11.69 -13.57
CA ILE A 269 6.26 -12.13 -12.89
C ILE A 269 7.25 -12.48 -14.00
N ALA A 270 8.41 -11.80 -14.02
CA ALA A 270 9.40 -12.03 -15.06
C ALA A 270 10.82 -12.00 -14.49
N ASN A 271 11.65 -12.97 -14.89
CA ASN A 271 13.08 -12.92 -14.59
C ASN A 271 13.73 -11.75 -15.34
N ASN A 272 14.60 -11.00 -14.65
CA ASN A 272 15.40 -9.96 -15.27
C ASN A 272 16.86 -10.42 -15.44
N PRO A 273 17.27 -10.91 -16.62
CA PRO A 273 18.62 -11.39 -16.84
C PRO A 273 19.71 -10.34 -16.65
N LYS A 274 19.37 -9.07 -16.66
CA LYS A 274 20.30 -7.95 -16.44
C LYS A 274 20.91 -7.98 -15.04
N HIS A 275 20.18 -8.51 -14.07
CA HIS A 275 20.61 -8.64 -12.67
C HIS A 275 20.78 -10.12 -12.31
N LEU A 276 21.98 -10.50 -11.82
CA LEU A 276 22.33 -11.87 -11.42
C LEU A 276 21.96 -12.94 -12.47
N GLY A 277 21.90 -12.59 -13.77
CA GLY A 277 21.46 -13.51 -14.82
C GLY A 277 19.99 -13.94 -14.73
N GLY A 278 19.17 -13.26 -13.93
CA GLY A 278 17.77 -13.62 -13.66
C GLY A 278 17.60 -14.85 -12.77
N VAL A 279 18.61 -15.20 -11.96
CA VAL A 279 18.54 -16.31 -11.01
C VAL A 279 17.57 -15.97 -9.88
N LEU A 280 16.77 -16.95 -9.46
CA LEU A 280 15.94 -16.87 -8.26
C LEU A 280 16.79 -17.14 -7.03
N ASP A 281 17.13 -16.09 -6.29
CA ASP A 281 17.67 -16.16 -4.94
C ASP A 281 16.57 -16.03 -3.87
N ALA A 282 16.94 -15.99 -2.60
CA ALA A 282 15.96 -15.88 -1.50
C ALA A 282 15.12 -14.60 -1.62
N ALA A 283 15.73 -13.45 -1.90
CA ALA A 283 15.04 -12.17 -2.02
C ALA A 283 14.06 -12.15 -3.22
N ALA A 284 14.45 -12.74 -4.36
CA ALA A 284 13.58 -12.89 -5.52
C ALA A 284 12.41 -13.85 -5.26
N GLY A 285 12.63 -14.87 -4.42
CA GLY A 285 11.57 -15.78 -4.00
C GLY A 285 10.57 -15.16 -3.00
N GLU A 286 11.04 -14.23 -2.18
CA GLU A 286 10.21 -13.46 -1.26
C GLU A 286 9.40 -12.36 -1.97
N LYS A 287 9.97 -11.75 -3.03
CA LYS A 287 9.30 -10.75 -3.87
C LYS A 287 8.09 -11.35 -4.59
#